data_cb2ffe1aba97dbe009675e263e9d6d25
#
_entry.id   cb2ffe1aba97dbe009675e263e9d6d25
#
_cell.length_a   1.000
_cell.length_b   1.000
_cell.length_c   1.000
_cell.angle_alpha   90.00
_cell.angle_beta   90.00
_cell.angle_gamma   90.00
#
_symmetry.space_group_name_H-M   'P 1'
#
loop_
_entity.id
_entity.type
_entity.pdbx_description
1 polymer ?
#
loop_
_entity_poly.entity_id
_entity_poly.type
_entity_poly.pdbx_seq_one_letter_code
_entity_poly.pdbx_strand_id
1 'polypeptide(L)'
;MGVSRATAYKWLRRYRAEGAAGLVDRSSRPQTSPTRTSTEREAAIVALRRDRRLGPARIAAILNMPASTVHRVLTRHQLPRLAWLDRLTGEPVRRYERARPGELVHVDVKKLGRLRDGGGWRFLGRDSLEHRRARDGYEYVHCAIDDHTRLAYAEIHPDERGETCAGFLRRAAAAFTAQGISAIERVMTDNALAYRRSTAWQQALTDLGAQARFTRRYRPQTNGKAERFNRTLLEEWAYARPFTSGAERAAVLPGWLHTYNNHRTHTALGGHPPISRVNNLSGHYS
;
A
#
# COMPACT_ATOMS: atom_id res chain seq x y z
N MET A 1 44.97 -10.09 -22.03
CA MET A 1 44.25 -8.80 -21.87
C MET A 1 45.16 -7.69 -22.33
N GLY A 2 44.77 -6.93 -23.35
CA GLY A 2 45.54 -5.77 -23.83
C GLY A 2 45.22 -4.52 -23.05
N VAL A 3 46.20 -3.96 -22.33
CA VAL A 3 46.06 -2.66 -21.66
C VAL A 3 46.62 -1.57 -22.58
N SER A 4 45.97 -0.41 -22.68
CA SER A 4 46.49 0.71 -23.46
C SER A 4 47.83 1.23 -22.87
N ARG A 5 48.73 1.75 -23.72
CA ARG A 5 49.99 2.36 -23.26
C ARG A 5 49.76 3.43 -22.19
N ALA A 6 48.74 4.27 -22.34
CA ALA A 6 48.40 5.31 -21.38
C ALA A 6 48.04 4.72 -20.01
N THR A 7 47.27 3.62 -19.97
CA THR A 7 46.91 2.90 -18.74
C THR A 7 48.15 2.29 -18.10
N ALA A 8 49.04 1.64 -18.87
CA ALA A 8 50.27 1.06 -18.36
C ALA A 8 51.18 2.12 -17.72
N TYR A 9 51.39 3.26 -18.41
CA TYR A 9 52.19 4.37 -17.86
C TYR A 9 51.57 5.02 -16.63
N LYS A 10 50.23 5.09 -16.54
CA LYS A 10 49.52 5.55 -15.33
C LYS A 10 49.82 4.67 -14.13
N TRP A 11 49.74 3.36 -14.28
CA TRP A 11 50.00 2.43 -13.21
C TRP A 11 51.50 2.37 -12.84
N LEU A 12 52.38 2.39 -13.81
CA LEU A 12 53.82 2.43 -13.56
C LEU A 12 54.25 3.68 -12.76
N ARG A 13 53.69 4.86 -13.13
CA ARG A 13 53.95 6.11 -12.41
C ARG A 13 53.46 6.03 -10.96
N ARG A 14 52.28 5.46 -10.71
CA ARG A 14 51.74 5.25 -9.36
C ARG A 14 52.59 4.29 -8.55
N TYR A 15 53.02 3.19 -9.15
CA TYR A 15 53.89 2.23 -8.48
C TYR A 15 55.24 2.85 -8.10
N ARG A 16 55.85 3.63 -9.00
CA ARG A 16 57.12 4.34 -8.72
C ARG A 16 57.00 5.36 -7.61
N ALA A 17 55.83 6.02 -7.46
CA ALA A 17 55.62 7.04 -6.45
C ALA A 17 55.21 6.47 -5.06
N GLU A 18 54.47 5.37 -5.04
CA GLU A 18 53.76 4.89 -3.82
C GLU A 18 53.96 3.40 -3.58
N GLY A 19 54.75 2.71 -4.39
CA GLY A 19 54.95 1.25 -4.27
C GLY A 19 53.65 0.47 -4.57
N ALA A 20 53.47 -0.68 -3.92
CA ALA A 20 52.29 -1.52 -4.08
C ALA A 20 51.00 -0.81 -3.72
N ALA A 21 51.01 0.17 -2.82
CA ALA A 21 49.81 0.94 -2.43
C ALA A 21 49.29 1.79 -3.60
N GLY A 22 50.16 2.22 -4.53
CA GLY A 22 49.75 2.96 -5.73
C GLY A 22 48.99 2.14 -6.76
N LEU A 23 48.99 0.81 -6.64
CA LEU A 23 48.25 -0.11 -7.51
C LEU A 23 46.81 -0.38 -7.04
N VAL A 24 46.41 0.16 -5.90
CA VAL A 24 45.02 0.07 -5.44
C VAL A 24 44.15 1.00 -6.27
N ASP A 25 42.95 0.52 -6.66
CA ASP A 25 41.98 1.35 -7.38
C ASP A 25 41.55 2.56 -6.54
N ARG A 26 41.61 3.71 -7.12
CA ARG A 26 41.19 4.98 -6.52
C ARG A 26 39.83 5.39 -7.07
N SER A 27 39.04 6.05 -6.22
CA SER A 27 37.78 6.65 -6.64
C SER A 27 38.00 7.59 -7.83
N SER A 28 37.25 7.40 -8.90
CA SER A 28 37.22 8.32 -10.06
C SER A 28 36.39 9.58 -9.80
N ARG A 29 35.85 9.74 -8.59
CA ARG A 29 35.06 10.93 -8.21
C ARG A 29 35.94 12.17 -8.26
N PRO A 30 35.48 13.26 -8.89
CA PRO A 30 36.16 14.55 -8.80
C PRO A 30 36.31 15.00 -7.34
N GLN A 31 37.51 15.51 -6.99
CA GLN A 31 37.74 16.05 -5.64
C GLN A 31 36.96 17.33 -5.40
N THR A 32 36.65 18.08 -6.44
CA THR A 32 35.88 19.32 -6.40
C THR A 32 34.64 19.19 -7.27
N SER A 33 33.53 19.78 -6.83
CA SER A 33 32.28 19.86 -7.60
C SER A 33 31.76 21.30 -7.58
N PRO A 34 32.23 22.16 -8.49
CA PRO A 34 31.90 23.61 -8.51
C PRO A 34 30.40 23.88 -8.60
N THR A 35 29.61 22.97 -9.18
CA THR A 35 28.16 23.07 -9.32
C THR A 35 27.38 22.46 -8.16
N ARG A 36 28.07 22.03 -7.12
CA ARG A 36 27.40 21.49 -5.91
C ARG A 36 26.65 22.61 -5.21
N THR A 37 25.42 22.29 -4.74
CA THR A 37 24.63 23.19 -3.89
C THR A 37 25.46 23.56 -2.66
N SER A 38 25.52 24.85 -2.31
CA SER A 38 26.29 25.34 -1.15
C SER A 38 25.72 24.79 0.17
N THR A 39 26.55 24.73 1.17
CA THR A 39 26.18 24.19 2.51
C THR A 39 25.02 24.95 3.11
N GLU A 40 24.99 26.28 2.97
CA GLU A 40 23.91 27.13 3.46
C GLU A 40 22.57 26.82 2.77
N ARG A 41 22.60 26.63 1.44
CA ARG A 41 21.41 26.23 0.69
C ARG A 41 20.96 24.82 1.04
N GLU A 42 21.88 23.87 1.23
CA GLU A 42 21.54 22.52 1.70
C GLU A 42 20.86 22.58 3.10
N ALA A 43 21.42 23.38 4.01
CA ALA A 43 20.85 23.58 5.35
C ALA A 43 19.42 24.19 5.29
N ALA A 44 19.20 25.19 4.44
CA ALA A 44 17.89 25.80 4.25
C ALA A 44 16.85 24.80 3.70
N ILE A 45 17.26 23.93 2.76
CA ILE A 45 16.41 22.85 2.23
C ILE A 45 16.02 21.88 3.34
N VAL A 46 16.99 21.46 4.16
CA VAL A 46 16.78 20.53 5.27
C VAL A 46 15.87 21.12 6.33
N ALA A 47 16.07 22.40 6.70
CA ALA A 47 15.23 23.12 7.64
C ALA A 47 13.77 23.17 7.15
N LEU A 48 13.52 23.66 5.94
CA LEU A 48 12.17 23.72 5.36
C LEU A 48 11.50 22.33 5.29
N ARG A 49 12.27 21.26 5.06
CA ARG A 49 11.76 19.90 5.08
C ARG A 49 11.34 19.45 6.48
N ARG A 50 12.18 19.70 7.49
CA ARG A 50 11.95 19.27 8.88
C ARG A 50 10.87 20.09 9.56
N ASP A 51 10.97 21.40 9.49
CA ASP A 51 10.12 22.31 10.27
C ASP A 51 8.73 22.47 9.63
N ARG A 52 8.68 22.60 8.31
CA ARG A 52 7.44 22.87 7.57
C ARG A 52 6.90 21.67 6.78
N ARG A 53 7.60 20.54 6.78
CA ARG A 53 7.22 19.29 6.06
C ARG A 53 6.86 19.54 4.60
N LEU A 54 7.65 20.36 3.90
CA LEU A 54 7.41 20.71 2.51
C LEU A 54 8.02 19.66 1.56
N GLY A 55 7.34 19.42 0.44
CA GLY A 55 7.87 18.60 -0.67
C GLY A 55 8.88 19.35 -1.54
N PRO A 56 9.66 18.63 -2.38
CA PRO A 56 10.70 19.23 -3.22
C PRO A 56 10.21 20.42 -4.06
N ALA A 57 9.04 20.33 -4.68
CA ALA A 57 8.49 21.40 -5.51
C ALA A 57 8.20 22.69 -4.73
N ARG A 58 7.65 22.56 -3.50
CA ARG A 58 7.35 23.73 -2.64
C ARG A 58 8.62 24.37 -2.09
N ILE A 59 9.60 23.55 -1.69
CA ILE A 59 10.92 24.05 -1.25
C ILE A 59 11.63 24.76 -2.41
N ALA A 60 11.58 24.17 -3.61
CA ALA A 60 12.15 24.73 -4.82
C ALA A 60 11.59 26.12 -5.14
N ALA A 61 10.27 26.29 -5.03
CA ALA A 61 9.63 27.60 -5.22
C ALA A 61 10.06 28.64 -4.18
N ILE A 62 10.21 28.24 -2.91
CA ILE A 62 10.65 29.18 -1.83
C ILE A 62 12.10 29.61 -2.02
N LEU A 63 12.99 28.67 -2.42
CA LEU A 63 14.42 28.93 -2.53
C LEU A 63 14.86 29.34 -3.94
N ASN A 64 13.92 29.51 -4.85
CA ASN A 64 14.15 29.81 -6.27
C ASN A 64 15.23 28.89 -6.88
N MET A 65 14.97 27.59 -6.91
CA MET A 65 15.89 26.58 -7.41
C MET A 65 15.14 25.38 -8.03
N PRO A 66 15.79 24.56 -8.87
CA PRO A 66 15.14 23.40 -9.48
C PRO A 66 14.68 22.36 -8.43
N ALA A 67 13.46 21.84 -8.56
CA ALA A 67 12.92 20.80 -7.67
C ALA A 67 13.75 19.50 -7.69
N SER A 68 14.40 19.18 -8.83
CA SER A 68 15.31 18.04 -8.96
C SER A 68 16.57 18.20 -8.10
N THR A 69 17.07 19.42 -7.96
CA THR A 69 18.20 19.74 -7.07
C THR A 69 17.81 19.56 -5.62
N VAL A 70 16.65 20.12 -5.21
CA VAL A 70 16.09 19.90 -3.86
C VAL A 70 15.92 18.41 -3.57
N HIS A 71 15.36 17.66 -4.52
CA HIS A 71 15.17 16.21 -4.34
C HIS A 71 16.51 15.49 -4.10
N ARG A 72 17.55 15.80 -4.89
CA ARG A 72 18.90 15.23 -4.72
C ARG A 72 19.53 15.57 -3.38
N VAL A 73 19.35 16.81 -2.89
CA VAL A 73 19.82 17.21 -1.56
C VAL A 73 19.09 16.42 -0.48
N LEU A 74 17.77 16.36 -0.51
CA LEU A 74 16.98 15.60 0.46
C LEU A 74 17.36 14.11 0.48
N THR A 75 17.62 13.50 -0.68
CA THR A 75 18.08 12.12 -0.78
C THR A 75 19.48 11.95 -0.18
N ARG A 76 20.41 12.87 -0.44
CA ARG A 76 21.76 12.88 0.13
C ARG A 76 21.74 12.94 1.66
N HIS A 77 20.84 13.74 2.22
CA HIS A 77 20.60 13.85 3.66
C HIS A 77 19.71 12.74 4.22
N GLN A 78 19.40 11.70 3.43
CA GLN A 78 18.59 10.54 3.82
C GLN A 78 17.21 10.91 4.38
N LEU A 79 16.65 12.04 3.96
CA LEU A 79 15.34 12.48 4.40
C LEU A 79 14.25 11.74 3.59
N PRO A 80 13.38 10.96 4.26
CA PRO A 80 12.40 10.13 3.60
C PRO A 80 11.35 10.96 2.87
N ARG A 81 10.67 10.35 1.89
CA ARG A 81 9.54 10.99 1.20
C ARG A 81 8.41 11.28 2.19
N LEU A 82 7.71 12.41 2.04
CA LEU A 82 6.59 12.77 2.93
C LEU A 82 5.49 11.72 2.97
N ALA A 83 5.25 11.03 1.86
CA ALA A 83 4.29 9.93 1.82
C ALA A 83 4.68 8.71 2.68
N TRP A 84 5.91 8.67 3.17
CA TRP A 84 6.42 7.60 4.06
C TRP A 84 6.48 8.05 5.53
N LEU A 85 6.06 9.26 5.80
CA LEU A 85 6.02 9.82 7.15
C LEU A 85 4.59 9.85 7.68
N ASP A 86 4.44 9.54 8.94
CA ASP A 86 3.22 9.85 9.67
C ASP A 86 3.01 11.37 9.67
N ARG A 87 1.81 11.80 9.28
CA ARG A 87 1.54 13.22 9.08
C ARG A 87 1.58 14.03 10.36
N LEU A 88 1.20 13.44 11.48
CA LEU A 88 1.16 14.11 12.77
C LEU A 88 2.52 14.10 13.47
N THR A 89 3.16 12.93 13.56
CA THR A 89 4.41 12.76 14.30
C THR A 89 5.65 13.06 13.46
N GLY A 90 5.57 12.90 12.13
CA GLY A 90 6.72 12.99 11.23
C GLY A 90 7.63 11.77 11.26
N GLU A 91 7.26 10.74 12.02
CA GLU A 91 8.02 9.49 12.08
C GLU A 91 7.82 8.66 10.80
N PRO A 92 8.85 7.93 10.36
CA PRO A 92 8.69 7.00 9.25
C PRO A 92 7.62 5.96 9.53
N VAL A 93 6.65 5.81 8.62
CA VAL A 93 5.66 4.74 8.67
C VAL A 93 6.37 3.44 8.38
N ARG A 94 6.52 2.61 9.40
CA ARG A 94 7.11 1.28 9.24
C ARG A 94 6.13 0.40 8.45
N ARG A 95 6.51 0.04 7.25
CA ARG A 95 5.81 -0.99 6.49
C ARG A 95 6.24 -2.34 7.05
N TYR A 96 5.28 -3.10 7.54
CA TYR A 96 5.50 -4.48 7.94
C TYR A 96 4.81 -5.42 6.95
N GLU A 97 5.34 -6.59 6.81
CA GLU A 97 4.74 -7.71 6.10
C GLU A 97 4.94 -8.95 6.94
N ARG A 98 3.92 -9.75 7.08
CA ARG A 98 4.00 -11.00 7.81
C ARG A 98 4.75 -12.05 6.99
N ALA A 99 5.35 -13.00 7.70
CA ALA A 99 6.22 -13.98 7.08
C ALA A 99 5.43 -15.08 6.33
N ARG A 100 4.20 -15.36 6.77
CA ARG A 100 3.39 -16.50 6.29
C ARG A 100 1.96 -16.09 5.96
N PRO A 101 1.31 -16.79 4.99
CA PRO A 101 -0.13 -16.69 4.77
C PRO A 101 -0.91 -17.01 6.06
N GLY A 102 -2.00 -16.29 6.28
CA GLY A 102 -2.88 -16.49 7.43
C GLY A 102 -2.36 -15.93 8.77
N GLU A 103 -1.10 -15.51 8.87
CA GLU A 103 -0.57 -14.93 10.11
C GLU A 103 -1.32 -13.66 10.54
N LEU A 104 -1.80 -12.88 9.57
CA LEU A 104 -2.61 -11.69 9.81
C LEU A 104 -3.54 -11.43 8.62
N VAL A 105 -4.82 -11.36 8.90
CA VAL A 105 -5.85 -10.93 7.96
C VAL A 105 -6.36 -9.56 8.36
N HIS A 106 -6.35 -8.61 7.44
CA HIS A 106 -6.92 -7.29 7.61
C HIS A 106 -8.40 -7.32 7.20
N VAL A 107 -9.27 -6.84 8.05
CA VAL A 107 -10.72 -6.72 7.78
C VAL A 107 -11.13 -5.27 7.86
N ASP A 108 -11.95 -4.83 6.92
CA ASP A 108 -12.48 -3.47 6.85
C ASP A 108 -13.85 -3.45 6.17
N VAL A 109 -14.60 -2.39 6.38
CA VAL A 109 -15.90 -2.16 5.71
C VAL A 109 -15.86 -0.86 4.94
N LYS A 110 -16.16 -0.93 3.66
CA LYS A 110 -16.26 0.24 2.79
C LYS A 110 -17.71 0.57 2.46
N LYS A 111 -18.18 1.76 2.86
CA LYS A 111 -19.50 2.28 2.50
C LYS A 111 -19.48 2.75 1.04
N LEU A 112 -20.41 2.25 0.25
CA LEU A 112 -20.69 2.68 -1.11
C LEU A 112 -22.09 3.26 -1.19
N GLY A 113 -22.26 4.34 -1.95
CA GLY A 113 -23.61 4.81 -2.30
C GLY A 113 -24.38 3.69 -3.00
N ARG A 114 -25.61 3.44 -2.53
CA ARG A 114 -26.52 2.49 -3.18
C ARG A 114 -26.87 2.97 -4.55
N LEU A 115 -26.92 2.08 -5.52
CA LEU A 115 -27.40 2.36 -6.87
C LEU A 115 -28.80 1.80 -7.01
N ARG A 116 -29.74 2.65 -7.43
CA ARG A 116 -31.09 2.25 -7.80
C ARG A 116 -31.13 1.78 -9.25
N ASP A 117 -32.23 1.15 -9.63
CA ASP A 117 -32.50 0.80 -11.02
C ASP A 117 -32.59 2.08 -11.86
N GLY A 118 -31.99 2.06 -13.05
CA GLY A 118 -31.76 3.24 -13.89
C GLY A 118 -30.41 3.92 -13.62
N GLY A 119 -29.64 3.46 -12.63
CA GLY A 119 -28.29 3.97 -12.33
C GLY A 119 -28.27 5.19 -11.41
N GLY A 120 -27.08 5.71 -11.18
CA GLY A 120 -26.86 6.88 -10.35
C GLY A 120 -26.67 8.15 -11.18
N TRP A 121 -26.13 9.21 -10.56
CA TRP A 121 -25.92 10.52 -11.19
C TRP A 121 -25.12 10.49 -12.51
N ARG A 122 -24.33 9.46 -12.75
CA ARG A 122 -23.56 9.29 -14.00
C ARG A 122 -24.46 8.98 -15.21
N PHE A 123 -25.65 8.41 -14.98
CA PHE A 123 -26.69 8.20 -16.01
C PHE A 123 -27.71 9.32 -16.00
N LEU A 124 -28.18 9.71 -14.82
CA LEU A 124 -29.27 10.65 -14.65
C LEU A 124 -28.84 12.11 -14.72
N GLY A 125 -27.53 12.40 -14.59
CA GLY A 125 -27.00 13.74 -14.41
C GLY A 125 -27.09 14.22 -12.95
N ARG A 126 -26.14 15.04 -12.53
CA ARG A 126 -26.10 15.58 -11.15
C ARG A 126 -27.28 16.47 -10.80
N ASP A 127 -27.85 17.14 -11.80
CA ASP A 127 -28.88 18.13 -11.63
C ASP A 127 -30.29 17.56 -11.84
N SER A 128 -30.45 16.27 -12.16
CA SER A 128 -31.74 15.64 -12.29
C SER A 128 -32.53 15.69 -10.98
N LEU A 129 -33.85 15.98 -11.08
CA LEU A 129 -34.72 15.97 -9.90
C LEU A 129 -34.76 14.61 -9.20
N GLU A 130 -34.66 13.53 -9.99
CA GLU A 130 -34.61 12.15 -9.49
C GLU A 130 -33.40 11.92 -8.63
N HIS A 131 -32.20 12.37 -9.06
CA HIS A 131 -30.97 12.25 -8.28
C HIS A 131 -31.03 13.11 -7.01
N ARG A 132 -31.51 14.35 -7.09
CA ARG A 132 -31.61 15.26 -5.92
C ARG A 132 -32.59 14.79 -4.85
N ARG A 133 -33.65 14.09 -5.24
CA ARG A 133 -34.66 13.51 -4.31
C ARG A 133 -34.25 12.15 -3.75
N ALA A 134 -33.23 11.55 -4.30
CA ALA A 134 -32.75 10.24 -3.91
C ALA A 134 -32.14 10.23 -2.51
N ARG A 135 -32.74 9.43 -1.62
CA ARG A 135 -32.15 9.06 -0.32
C ARG A 135 -31.77 7.57 -0.35
N ASP A 136 -30.84 7.23 -1.26
CA ASP A 136 -30.55 5.82 -1.57
C ASP A 136 -29.83 5.08 -0.44
N GLY A 137 -29.24 5.81 0.51
CA GLY A 137 -28.47 5.21 1.60
C GLY A 137 -27.16 4.58 1.11
N TYR A 138 -26.71 3.57 1.83
CA TYR A 138 -25.43 2.91 1.58
C TYR A 138 -25.58 1.39 1.47
N GLU A 139 -24.69 0.79 0.70
CA GLU A 139 -24.30 -0.61 0.77
C GLU A 139 -22.93 -0.70 1.43
N TYR A 140 -22.66 -1.83 2.07
CA TYR A 140 -21.44 -2.02 2.84
C TYR A 140 -20.65 -3.16 2.23
N VAL A 141 -19.49 -2.84 1.65
CA VAL A 141 -18.55 -3.85 1.15
C VAL A 141 -17.65 -4.26 2.29
N HIS A 142 -17.86 -5.46 2.80
CA HIS A 142 -16.96 -6.08 3.76
C HIS A 142 -15.80 -6.70 3.00
N CYS A 143 -14.59 -6.45 3.41
CA CYS A 143 -13.39 -7.00 2.79
C CYS A 143 -12.43 -7.60 3.82
N ALA A 144 -11.81 -8.70 3.44
CA ALA A 144 -10.73 -9.35 4.16
C ALA A 144 -9.52 -9.50 3.23
N ILE A 145 -8.33 -9.22 3.73
CA ILE A 145 -7.09 -9.31 2.95
C ILE A 145 -5.98 -9.94 3.78
N ASP A 146 -5.35 -10.97 3.25
CA ASP A 146 -4.20 -11.57 3.90
C ASP A 146 -2.97 -10.66 3.79
N ASP A 147 -2.27 -10.47 4.90
CA ASP A 147 -1.13 -9.57 5.00
C ASP A 147 0.04 -9.99 4.14
N HIS A 148 0.32 -11.27 4.03
CA HIS A 148 1.46 -11.83 3.31
C HIS A 148 1.19 -11.93 1.81
N THR A 149 0.11 -12.61 1.44
CA THR A 149 -0.20 -12.93 0.04
C THR A 149 -0.90 -11.78 -0.69
N ARG A 150 -1.61 -10.90 0.02
CA ARG A 150 -2.59 -9.92 -0.53
C ARG A 150 -3.84 -10.58 -1.11
N LEU A 151 -4.03 -11.89 -0.88
CA LEU A 151 -5.24 -12.57 -1.27
C LEU A 151 -6.44 -11.90 -0.61
N ALA A 152 -7.50 -11.66 -1.36
CA ALA A 152 -8.64 -10.88 -0.91
C ALA A 152 -9.96 -11.65 -1.04
N TYR A 153 -10.86 -11.36 -0.12
CA TYR A 153 -12.25 -11.77 -0.17
C TYR A 153 -13.15 -10.57 0.14
N ALA A 154 -14.27 -10.42 -0.55
CA ALA A 154 -15.19 -9.33 -0.31
C ALA A 154 -16.64 -9.73 -0.60
N GLU A 155 -17.56 -9.14 0.15
CA GLU A 155 -19.01 -9.29 0.02
C GLU A 155 -19.72 -7.96 0.19
N ILE A 156 -20.91 -7.82 -0.40
CA ILE A 156 -21.78 -6.67 -0.22
C ILE A 156 -22.87 -7.05 0.79
N HIS A 157 -23.05 -6.22 1.81
CA HIS A 157 -24.06 -6.40 2.84
C HIS A 157 -24.90 -5.13 3.03
N PRO A 158 -26.11 -5.25 3.62
CA PRO A 158 -26.98 -4.10 3.88
C PRO A 158 -26.50 -3.24 5.07
N ASP A 159 -25.62 -3.78 5.91
CA ASP A 159 -25.16 -3.13 7.12
C ASP A 159 -23.73 -3.56 7.54
N GLU A 160 -23.22 -2.94 8.61
CA GLU A 160 -21.93 -3.23 9.25
C GLU A 160 -22.10 -3.69 10.71
N ARG A 161 -23.22 -4.39 11.02
CA ARG A 161 -23.48 -4.89 12.36
C ARG A 161 -22.56 -6.04 12.74
N GLY A 162 -22.41 -6.27 14.04
CA GLY A 162 -21.50 -7.29 14.55
C GLY A 162 -21.79 -8.69 14.04
N GLU A 163 -23.07 -9.06 13.95
CA GLU A 163 -23.52 -10.35 13.41
C GLU A 163 -23.17 -10.50 11.94
N THR A 164 -23.37 -9.43 11.16
CA THR A 164 -23.01 -9.39 9.73
C THR A 164 -21.50 -9.52 9.54
N CYS A 165 -20.72 -8.76 10.33
CA CYS A 165 -19.27 -8.86 10.34
C CYS A 165 -18.76 -10.26 10.73
N ALA A 166 -19.39 -10.90 11.72
CA ALA A 166 -19.06 -12.24 12.18
C ALA A 166 -19.33 -13.31 11.09
N GLY A 167 -20.52 -13.24 10.47
CA GLY A 167 -20.86 -14.12 9.35
C GLY A 167 -19.91 -13.94 8.18
N PHE A 168 -19.58 -12.70 7.82
CA PHE A 168 -18.59 -12.39 6.80
C PHE A 168 -17.21 -13.00 7.13
N LEU A 169 -16.73 -12.85 8.38
CA LEU A 169 -15.41 -13.38 8.78
C LEU A 169 -15.34 -14.91 8.61
N ARG A 170 -16.38 -15.65 9.00
CA ARG A 170 -16.42 -17.11 8.83
C ARG A 170 -16.37 -17.52 7.36
N ARG A 171 -17.11 -16.83 6.47
CA ARG A 171 -17.09 -17.10 5.04
C ARG A 171 -15.75 -16.70 4.40
N ALA A 172 -15.16 -15.58 4.81
CA ALA A 172 -13.83 -15.19 4.38
C ALA A 172 -12.78 -16.24 4.76
N ALA A 173 -12.82 -16.77 5.98
CA ALA A 173 -11.94 -17.85 6.42
C ALA A 173 -12.11 -19.12 5.58
N ALA A 174 -13.34 -19.53 5.30
CA ALA A 174 -13.62 -20.67 4.42
C ALA A 174 -13.08 -20.44 3.00
N ALA A 175 -13.26 -19.24 2.45
CA ALA A 175 -12.73 -18.88 1.13
C ALA A 175 -11.20 -18.91 1.10
N PHE A 176 -10.52 -18.43 2.13
CA PHE A 176 -9.07 -18.48 2.26
C PHE A 176 -8.57 -19.92 2.39
N THR A 177 -9.27 -20.76 3.16
CA THR A 177 -8.94 -22.18 3.29
C THR A 177 -9.04 -22.89 1.94
N ALA A 178 -10.11 -22.64 1.18
CA ALA A 178 -10.28 -23.18 -0.17
C ALA A 178 -9.17 -22.77 -1.15
N GLN A 179 -8.48 -21.67 -0.87
CA GLN A 179 -7.35 -21.18 -1.67
C GLN A 179 -5.98 -21.53 -1.08
N GLY A 180 -5.92 -22.35 -0.02
CA GLY A 180 -4.68 -22.89 0.54
C GLY A 180 -4.15 -22.15 1.80
N ILE A 181 -4.89 -21.20 2.35
CA ILE A 181 -4.55 -20.59 3.66
C ILE A 181 -5.29 -21.36 4.75
N SER A 182 -4.61 -22.33 5.36
CA SER A 182 -5.24 -23.32 6.26
C SER A 182 -5.74 -22.76 7.58
N ALA A 183 -5.20 -21.65 8.08
CA ALA A 183 -5.58 -21.05 9.35
C ALA A 183 -5.38 -19.53 9.34
N ILE A 184 -6.20 -18.83 10.11
CA ILE A 184 -6.04 -17.38 10.38
C ILE A 184 -5.64 -17.24 11.86
N GLU A 185 -4.40 -16.76 12.09
CA GLU A 185 -3.90 -16.57 13.45
C GLU A 185 -4.38 -15.28 14.11
N ARG A 186 -4.47 -14.20 13.30
CA ARG A 186 -4.85 -12.86 13.79
C ARG A 186 -5.73 -12.14 12.78
N VAL A 187 -6.70 -11.41 13.32
CA VAL A 187 -7.56 -10.52 12.52
C VAL A 187 -7.38 -9.08 12.96
N MET A 188 -6.98 -8.22 12.04
CA MET A 188 -6.79 -6.78 12.25
C MET A 188 -8.01 -6.02 11.77
N THR A 189 -8.61 -5.23 12.65
CA THR A 189 -9.73 -4.33 12.34
C THR A 189 -9.44 -2.91 12.82
N ASP A 190 -10.29 -1.98 12.45
CA ASP A 190 -10.37 -0.69 13.11
C ASP A 190 -11.00 -0.83 14.53
N ASN A 191 -11.29 0.31 15.17
CA ASN A 191 -11.84 0.33 16.52
C ASN A 191 -13.38 0.43 16.53
N ALA A 192 -14.08 0.09 15.45
CA ALA A 192 -15.53 0.14 15.41
C ALA A 192 -16.18 -0.77 16.47
N LEU A 193 -17.33 -0.35 16.97
CA LEU A 193 -18.04 -1.08 18.04
C LEU A 193 -18.48 -2.48 17.60
N ALA A 194 -18.77 -2.66 16.32
CA ALA A 194 -19.09 -3.96 15.72
C ALA A 194 -17.99 -5.01 15.95
N TYR A 195 -16.74 -4.59 16.03
CA TYR A 195 -15.59 -5.46 16.28
C TYR A 195 -15.23 -5.53 17.76
N ARG A 196 -15.39 -4.42 18.50
CA ARG A 196 -14.93 -4.36 19.89
C ARG A 196 -15.92 -4.91 20.91
N ARG A 197 -17.23 -4.77 20.65
CA ARG A 197 -18.29 -5.08 21.61
C ARG A 197 -19.24 -6.20 21.19
N SER A 198 -19.18 -6.65 19.94
CA SER A 198 -20.08 -7.70 19.46
C SER A 198 -19.65 -9.06 19.98
N THR A 199 -20.56 -9.73 20.69
CA THR A 199 -20.39 -11.13 21.12
C THR A 199 -20.30 -12.08 19.93
N ALA A 200 -21.09 -11.83 18.88
CA ALA A 200 -21.05 -12.64 17.66
C ALA A 200 -19.67 -12.56 16.98
N TRP A 201 -19.04 -11.36 16.94
CA TRP A 201 -17.70 -11.19 16.42
C TRP A 201 -16.64 -11.92 17.25
N GLN A 202 -16.71 -11.81 18.59
CA GLN A 202 -15.79 -12.52 19.48
C GLN A 202 -15.94 -14.04 19.35
N GLN A 203 -17.18 -14.52 19.23
CA GLN A 203 -17.43 -15.94 18.98
C GLN A 203 -16.84 -16.41 17.66
N ALA A 204 -16.99 -15.63 16.58
CA ALA A 204 -16.38 -15.96 15.28
C ALA A 204 -14.85 -16.06 15.36
N LEU A 205 -14.20 -15.19 16.12
CA LEU A 205 -12.75 -15.27 16.35
C LEU A 205 -12.37 -16.52 17.13
N THR A 206 -13.15 -16.86 18.17
CA THR A 206 -12.95 -18.07 18.98
C THR A 206 -13.11 -19.33 18.12
N ASP A 207 -14.17 -19.41 17.31
CA ASP A 207 -14.43 -20.54 16.42
C ASP A 207 -13.28 -20.77 15.41
N LEU A 208 -12.61 -19.69 15.00
CA LEU A 208 -11.45 -19.74 14.09
C LEU A 208 -10.11 -19.92 14.81
N GLY A 209 -10.07 -19.88 16.14
CA GLY A 209 -8.83 -19.83 16.92
C GLY A 209 -7.99 -18.56 16.67
N ALA A 210 -8.61 -17.50 16.17
CA ALA A 210 -7.95 -16.28 15.77
C ALA A 210 -7.91 -15.21 16.87
N GLN A 211 -6.82 -14.46 16.96
CA GLN A 211 -6.68 -13.36 17.91
C GLN A 211 -7.11 -12.03 17.28
N ALA A 212 -7.92 -11.25 18.01
CA ALA A 212 -8.23 -9.88 17.62
C ALA A 212 -7.00 -8.97 17.70
N ARG A 213 -6.84 -8.13 16.71
CA ARG A 213 -5.89 -7.00 16.69
C ARG A 213 -6.64 -5.75 16.26
N PHE A 214 -6.32 -4.63 16.88
CA PHE A 214 -6.96 -3.36 16.57
C PHE A 214 -5.93 -2.34 16.09
N THR A 215 -6.34 -1.46 15.17
CA THR A 215 -5.51 -0.33 14.77
C THR A 215 -5.21 0.56 15.97
N ARG A 216 -4.01 1.14 16.00
CA ARG A 216 -3.69 2.15 17.00
C ARG A 216 -4.57 3.39 16.77
N ARG A 217 -5.01 4.02 17.85
CA ARG A 217 -5.77 5.27 17.76
C ARG A 217 -4.99 6.29 16.95
N TYR A 218 -5.67 7.00 16.05
CA TYR A 218 -5.10 8.02 15.16
C TYR A 218 -3.99 7.53 14.23
N ARG A 219 -3.85 6.21 14.03
CA ARG A 219 -2.89 5.61 13.09
C ARG A 219 -3.59 4.63 12.13
N PRO A 220 -4.44 5.13 11.22
CA PRO A 220 -5.19 4.30 10.27
C PRO A 220 -4.26 3.47 9.38
N GLN A 221 -3.06 3.97 9.06
CA GLN A 221 -2.03 3.27 8.30
C GLN A 221 -1.68 1.88 8.86
N THR A 222 -2.09 1.54 10.08
CA THR A 222 -1.94 0.20 10.64
C THR A 222 -2.78 -0.83 9.85
N ASN A 223 -3.92 -0.42 9.28
CA ASN A 223 -4.78 -1.21 8.39
C ASN A 223 -4.54 -0.90 6.90
N GLY A 224 -3.35 -0.40 6.58
CA GLY A 224 -3.03 0.13 5.25
C GLY A 224 -3.17 -0.85 4.08
N LYS A 225 -3.22 -2.17 4.34
CA LYS A 225 -3.46 -3.18 3.29
C LYS A 225 -4.92 -3.24 2.92
N ALA A 226 -5.84 -3.21 3.89
CA ALA A 226 -7.27 -3.09 3.62
C ALA A 226 -7.61 -1.74 2.97
N GLU A 227 -7.02 -0.63 3.44
CA GLU A 227 -7.20 0.68 2.81
C GLU A 227 -6.73 0.70 1.35
N ARG A 228 -5.57 0.08 1.07
CA ARG A 228 -5.06 -0.04 -0.31
C ARG A 228 -5.95 -0.92 -1.17
N PHE A 229 -6.43 -2.04 -0.63
CA PHE A 229 -7.38 -2.90 -1.33
C PHE A 229 -8.67 -2.14 -1.63
N ASN A 230 -9.25 -1.45 -0.65
CA ASN A 230 -10.46 -0.65 -0.83
C ASN A 230 -10.31 0.42 -1.92
N ARG A 231 -9.14 1.05 -2.02
CA ARG A 231 -8.87 1.98 -3.12
C ARG A 231 -8.90 1.26 -4.47
N THR A 232 -8.23 0.13 -4.59
CA THR A 232 -8.21 -0.67 -5.82
C THR A 232 -9.61 -1.16 -6.18
N LEU A 233 -10.37 -1.64 -5.19
CA LEU A 233 -11.75 -2.05 -5.34
C LEU A 233 -12.65 -0.90 -5.86
N LEU A 234 -12.48 0.32 -5.35
CA LEU A 234 -13.21 1.47 -5.83
C LEU A 234 -12.84 1.84 -7.27
N GLU A 235 -11.56 1.87 -7.59
CA GLU A 235 -11.04 2.29 -8.88
C GLU A 235 -11.31 1.26 -9.98
N GLU A 236 -11.12 -0.03 -9.70
CA GLU A 236 -11.11 -1.11 -10.69
C GLU A 236 -12.42 -1.92 -10.74
N TRP A 237 -13.32 -1.75 -9.76
CA TRP A 237 -14.64 -2.40 -9.75
C TRP A 237 -15.78 -1.41 -9.52
N ALA A 238 -15.89 -0.79 -8.33
CA ALA A 238 -17.11 -0.08 -7.93
C ALA A 238 -17.41 1.13 -8.83
N TYR A 239 -16.37 1.80 -9.33
CA TYR A 239 -16.45 2.98 -10.19
C TYR A 239 -15.67 2.83 -11.52
N ALA A 240 -15.28 1.60 -11.88
CA ALA A 240 -14.57 1.32 -13.13
C ALA A 240 -15.39 1.76 -14.36
N ARG A 241 -16.71 1.59 -14.30
CA ARG A 241 -17.69 2.04 -15.29
C ARG A 241 -18.98 2.49 -14.61
N PRO A 242 -19.86 3.21 -15.28
CA PRO A 242 -21.24 3.39 -14.82
C PRO A 242 -21.97 2.05 -14.78
N PHE A 243 -22.75 1.80 -13.72
CA PHE A 243 -23.66 0.67 -13.58
C PHE A 243 -25.09 1.15 -13.58
N THR A 244 -25.99 0.38 -14.19
CA THR A 244 -27.41 0.70 -14.29
C THR A 244 -28.19 0.33 -13.03
N SER A 245 -27.62 -0.52 -12.16
CA SER A 245 -28.22 -0.91 -10.87
C SER A 245 -27.19 -1.41 -9.87
N GLY A 246 -27.58 -1.48 -8.59
CA GLY A 246 -26.79 -2.13 -7.55
C GLY A 246 -26.62 -3.62 -7.82
N ALA A 247 -27.65 -4.29 -8.34
CA ALA A 247 -27.60 -5.70 -8.70
C ALA A 247 -26.58 -5.97 -9.81
N GLU A 248 -26.51 -5.15 -10.85
CA GLU A 248 -25.50 -5.26 -11.91
C GLU A 248 -24.08 -5.09 -11.32
N ARG A 249 -23.89 -4.08 -10.46
CA ARG A 249 -22.59 -3.88 -9.80
C ARG A 249 -22.20 -5.08 -8.94
N ALA A 250 -23.13 -5.63 -8.17
CA ALA A 250 -22.90 -6.79 -7.32
C ALA A 250 -22.55 -8.04 -8.15
N ALA A 251 -23.24 -8.27 -9.26
CA ALA A 251 -23.04 -9.43 -10.11
C ALA A 251 -21.62 -9.57 -10.68
N VAL A 252 -20.90 -8.44 -10.87
CA VAL A 252 -19.52 -8.46 -11.40
C VAL A 252 -18.46 -8.55 -10.31
N LEU A 253 -18.79 -8.42 -9.03
CA LEU A 253 -17.82 -8.49 -7.94
C LEU A 253 -17.04 -9.82 -7.89
N PRO A 254 -17.68 -10.99 -8.01
CA PRO A 254 -16.96 -12.27 -7.96
C PRO A 254 -15.93 -12.42 -9.09
N GLY A 255 -16.28 -12.03 -10.31
CA GLY A 255 -15.36 -12.06 -11.46
C GLY A 255 -14.17 -11.09 -11.28
N TRP A 256 -14.43 -9.92 -10.74
CA TRP A 256 -13.36 -8.97 -10.41
C TRP A 256 -12.44 -9.49 -9.30
N LEU A 257 -12.98 -10.09 -8.22
CA LEU A 257 -12.19 -10.71 -7.17
C LEU A 257 -11.34 -11.87 -7.70
N HIS A 258 -11.89 -12.68 -8.60
CA HIS A 258 -11.12 -13.73 -9.25
C HIS A 258 -9.94 -13.15 -10.03
N THR A 259 -10.18 -12.10 -10.81
CA THR A 259 -9.12 -11.40 -11.56
C THR A 259 -8.09 -10.78 -10.62
N TYR A 260 -8.53 -10.13 -9.54
CA TYR A 260 -7.65 -9.54 -8.53
C TYR A 260 -6.71 -10.58 -7.90
N ASN A 261 -7.25 -11.72 -7.51
CA ASN A 261 -6.51 -12.76 -6.82
C ASN A 261 -5.58 -13.59 -7.73
N ASN A 262 -6.00 -13.85 -8.98
CA ASN A 262 -5.34 -14.82 -9.84
C ASN A 262 -4.58 -14.22 -11.03
N HIS A 263 -4.92 -13.00 -11.44
CA HIS A 263 -4.37 -12.42 -12.68
C HIS A 263 -3.77 -11.04 -12.51
N ARG A 264 -4.27 -10.25 -11.55
CA ARG A 264 -3.80 -8.89 -11.36
C ARG A 264 -2.37 -8.86 -10.84
N THR A 265 -1.48 -8.18 -11.55
CA THR A 265 -0.09 -7.98 -11.13
C THR A 265 0.01 -6.97 -9.98
N HIS A 266 0.81 -7.29 -8.96
CA HIS A 266 1.03 -6.44 -7.80
C HIS A 266 2.51 -6.05 -7.69
N THR A 267 2.81 -4.76 -7.72
CA THR A 267 4.19 -4.26 -7.58
C THR A 267 4.83 -4.69 -6.26
N ALA A 268 4.04 -4.78 -5.18
CA ALA A 268 4.52 -5.27 -3.89
C ALA A 268 4.84 -6.78 -3.87
N LEU A 269 4.39 -7.53 -4.87
CA LEU A 269 4.62 -8.95 -5.03
C LEU A 269 5.56 -9.25 -6.20
N GLY A 270 6.40 -8.30 -6.59
CA GLY A 270 7.34 -8.46 -7.71
C GLY A 270 6.65 -8.59 -9.08
N GLY A 271 5.43 -8.09 -9.23
CA GLY A 271 4.65 -8.19 -10.47
C GLY A 271 3.81 -9.47 -10.58
N HIS A 272 3.73 -10.28 -9.53
CA HIS A 272 2.95 -11.51 -9.51
C HIS A 272 1.55 -11.29 -8.88
N PRO A 273 0.55 -12.13 -9.20
CA PRO A 273 -0.76 -12.08 -8.57
C PRO A 273 -0.72 -12.65 -7.13
N PRO A 274 -1.70 -12.28 -6.28
CA PRO A 274 -1.79 -12.75 -4.89
C PRO A 274 -1.70 -14.26 -4.70
N ILE A 275 -2.35 -15.04 -5.56
CA ILE A 275 -2.38 -16.50 -5.47
C ILE A 275 -0.98 -17.13 -5.57
N SER A 276 -0.05 -16.49 -6.28
CA SER A 276 1.31 -17.01 -6.44
C SER A 276 2.06 -17.14 -5.11
N ARG A 277 1.67 -16.39 -4.08
CA ARG A 277 2.29 -16.46 -2.75
C ARG A 277 1.63 -17.45 -1.79
N VAL A 278 0.48 -17.98 -2.13
CA VAL A 278 -0.18 -19.02 -1.33
C VAL A 278 0.55 -20.36 -1.54
N ASN A 279 0.93 -20.66 -2.78
CA ASN A 279 1.54 -21.93 -3.17
C ASN A 279 3.07 -21.96 -2.93
N ASN A 280 3.69 -20.82 -2.57
CA ASN A 280 5.11 -20.73 -2.23
C ASN A 280 5.38 -21.01 -0.73
N LEU A 281 4.72 -21.98 -0.13
CA LEU A 281 5.20 -22.58 1.11
C LEU A 281 6.42 -23.42 0.74
N SER A 282 7.60 -22.80 0.96
CA SER A 282 8.95 -23.38 0.91
C SER A 282 9.07 -24.83 0.41
N GLY A 283 9.58 -25.03 -0.80
CA GLY A 283 10.34 -26.22 -1.10
C GLY A 283 9.82 -27.19 -2.14
N HIS A 284 8.83 -26.88 -2.96
CA HIS A 284 8.43 -27.79 -4.03
C HIS A 284 8.35 -27.12 -5.40
N TYR A 285 9.49 -26.68 -5.92
CA TYR A 285 9.77 -26.65 -7.36
C TYR A 285 11.28 -26.90 -7.53
N SER A 286 11.62 -28.19 -7.70
CA SER A 286 12.84 -28.61 -8.42
C SER A 286 12.55 -28.55 -9.91
#